data_65ebee241344b2616102e11f83a82eb4
#
_entry.id   65ebee241344b2616102e11f83a82eb4
#
_cell.length_a   1.000
_cell.length_b   1.000
_cell.length_c   1.000
_cell.angle_alpha   90.00
_cell.angle_beta   90.00
_cell.angle_gamma   90.00
#
_symmetry.space_group_name_H-M   'P 1'
#
loop_
_entity.id
_entity.type
_entity.pdbx_description
1 polymer ?
#
loop_
_entity_poly.entity_id
_entity_poly.type
_entity_poly.pdbx_seq_one_letter_code
_entity_poly.pdbx_strand_id
1 'polypeptide(L)'
;MQVENPLFISVITPSFNQGQFIEQTILSVLNQGYSPCEHIVIDGGSTDPTISILKRYPHLTWISEKDNGQSDALNKGFRMATGDVVAWINSDDWYEPGAFSSVSAYLSDHPERNIVMGDCNLVDSYGNIFDKVINHERGIEQLRKYWVGRSIPAQPAIFFRRRLLEVHGCLDASLHYVMDYDLWMRFARENHFYHIDQTVANYRFHSTAKIGDRDWRRIYPECMIVYKRYVPLADRILDSVQRVFSVIR
;
A
#
# COMPACT_ATOMS: atom_id res chain seq x y z
N MET A 1 -11.68 15.01 -18.87
CA MET A 1 -13.11 14.91 -18.52
C MET A 1 -13.22 15.16 -17.03
N GLN A 2 -14.03 16.12 -16.59
CA GLN A 2 -14.33 16.27 -15.15
C GLN A 2 -15.31 15.17 -14.78
N VAL A 3 -14.98 14.38 -13.76
CA VAL A 3 -15.89 13.39 -13.19
C VAL A 3 -17.03 14.16 -12.51
N GLU A 4 -18.28 13.91 -12.87
CA GLU A 4 -19.43 14.69 -12.35
C GLU A 4 -19.61 14.59 -10.82
N ASN A 5 -19.08 13.55 -10.18
CA ASN A 5 -19.00 13.40 -8.72
C ASN A 5 -17.69 12.71 -8.37
N PRO A 6 -16.59 13.45 -8.17
CA PRO A 6 -15.30 12.85 -7.82
C PRO A 6 -15.36 12.20 -6.44
N LEU A 7 -14.83 10.96 -6.33
CA LEU A 7 -14.78 10.25 -5.06
C LEU A 7 -13.82 10.93 -4.09
N PHE A 8 -14.20 11.07 -2.84
CA PHE A 8 -13.31 11.62 -1.82
C PHE A 8 -12.19 10.62 -1.50
N ILE A 9 -10.93 11.03 -1.64
CA ILE A 9 -9.76 10.18 -1.39
C ILE A 9 -9.09 10.59 -0.07
N SER A 10 -8.97 9.64 0.86
CA SER A 10 -8.14 9.77 2.07
C SER A 10 -6.79 9.11 1.80
N VAL A 11 -5.72 9.88 1.84
CA VAL A 11 -4.34 9.37 1.76
C VAL A 11 -3.77 9.24 3.16
N ILE A 12 -3.27 8.06 3.51
CA ILE A 12 -2.65 7.78 4.81
C ILE A 12 -1.16 7.54 4.63
N THR A 13 -0.34 8.28 5.37
CA THR A 13 1.12 8.15 5.36
C THR A 13 1.64 7.89 6.78
N PRO A 14 2.16 6.69 7.07
CA PRO A 14 2.90 6.44 8.29
C PRO A 14 4.31 7.03 8.16
N SER A 15 4.85 7.62 9.22
CA SER A 15 6.18 8.23 9.21
C SER A 15 6.93 7.97 10.51
N PHE A 16 8.23 7.69 10.41
CA PHE A 16 9.15 7.68 11.54
C PHE A 16 10.57 7.96 11.06
N ASN A 17 11.13 9.14 11.42
CA ASN A 17 12.47 9.59 11.01
C ASN A 17 12.66 9.55 9.47
N GLN A 18 11.73 10.16 8.73
CA GLN A 18 11.70 10.18 7.27
C GLN A 18 11.89 11.60 6.69
N GLY A 19 12.53 12.49 7.44
CA GLY A 19 12.76 13.87 7.01
C GLY A 19 13.50 14.03 5.68
N GLN A 20 14.22 12.99 5.25
CA GLN A 20 14.88 12.97 3.95
C GLN A 20 13.90 12.82 2.78
N PHE A 21 12.77 12.11 2.97
CA PHE A 21 11.90 11.69 1.87
C PHE A 21 10.48 12.26 1.95
N ILE A 22 9.96 12.46 3.16
CA ILE A 22 8.54 12.74 3.39
C ILE A 22 8.02 13.97 2.64
N GLU A 23 8.87 14.96 2.36
CA GLU A 23 8.45 16.15 1.62
C GLU A 23 8.04 15.80 0.19
N GLN A 24 8.77 14.90 -0.47
CA GLN A 24 8.40 14.41 -1.80
C GLN A 24 7.06 13.67 -1.78
N THR A 25 6.82 12.84 -0.77
CA THR A 25 5.53 12.17 -0.58
C THR A 25 4.39 13.18 -0.43
N ILE A 26 4.54 14.19 0.45
CA ILE A 26 3.56 15.25 0.67
C ILE A 26 3.26 16.00 -0.63
N LEU A 27 4.30 16.43 -1.33
CA LEU A 27 4.15 17.15 -2.59
C LEU A 27 3.51 16.31 -3.68
N SER A 28 3.76 15.01 -3.72
CA SER A 28 3.15 14.11 -4.71
C SER A 28 1.63 13.99 -4.54
N VAL A 29 1.14 14.06 -3.30
CA VAL A 29 -0.29 14.10 -2.99
C VAL A 29 -0.88 15.47 -3.31
N LEU A 30 -0.25 16.55 -2.84
CA LEU A 30 -0.71 17.92 -3.07
C LEU A 30 -0.80 18.26 -4.56
N ASN A 31 0.21 17.86 -5.33
CA ASN A 31 0.34 18.15 -6.76
C ASN A 31 -0.53 17.26 -7.65
N GLN A 32 -1.35 16.35 -7.09
CA GLN A 32 -2.37 15.66 -7.89
C GLN A 32 -3.39 16.63 -8.48
N GLY A 33 -3.57 17.82 -7.89
CA GLY A 33 -4.59 18.78 -8.31
C GLY A 33 -6.01 18.18 -8.24
N TYR A 34 -6.20 17.17 -7.39
CA TYR A 34 -7.43 16.42 -7.23
C TYR A 34 -8.20 16.86 -5.97
N SER A 35 -9.50 17.05 -6.12
CA SER A 35 -10.41 17.38 -5.01
C SER A 35 -11.75 16.64 -5.20
N PRO A 36 -12.36 16.09 -4.13
CA PRO A 36 -11.93 16.20 -2.72
C PRO A 36 -10.84 15.18 -2.34
N CYS A 37 -9.86 15.63 -1.56
CA CYS A 37 -8.78 14.80 -1.05
C CYS A 37 -8.34 15.29 0.34
N GLU A 38 -8.06 14.37 1.25
CA GLU A 38 -7.38 14.64 2.53
C GLU A 38 -6.07 13.85 2.61
N HIS A 39 -5.07 14.43 3.27
CA HIS A 39 -3.80 13.75 3.53
C HIS A 39 -3.54 13.68 5.04
N ILE A 40 -3.54 12.46 5.57
CA ILE A 40 -3.38 12.14 6.98
C ILE A 40 -2.01 11.53 7.20
N VAL A 41 -1.16 12.21 7.99
CA VAL A 41 0.19 11.71 8.34
C VAL A 41 0.21 11.31 9.81
N ILE A 42 0.59 10.07 10.07
CA ILE A 42 0.78 9.56 11.44
C ILE A 42 2.26 9.33 11.66
N ASP A 43 2.85 10.19 12.46
CA ASP A 43 4.27 10.16 12.80
C ASP A 43 4.50 9.47 14.15
N GLY A 44 5.42 8.51 14.18
CA GLY A 44 5.76 7.68 15.34
C GLY A 44 6.64 8.35 16.39
N GLY A 45 6.66 9.70 16.44
CA GLY A 45 7.49 10.48 17.35
C GLY A 45 8.90 10.71 16.81
N SER A 46 9.01 11.16 15.56
CA SER A 46 10.28 11.46 14.90
C SER A 46 11.10 12.49 15.64
N THR A 47 12.42 12.32 15.61
CA THR A 47 13.42 13.22 16.22
C THR A 47 14.30 13.93 15.19
N ASP A 48 14.14 13.57 13.91
CA ASP A 48 14.80 14.19 12.77
C ASP A 48 13.98 15.39 12.23
N PRO A 49 14.32 15.99 11.07
CA PRO A 49 13.57 17.11 10.49
C PRO A 49 12.10 16.84 10.11
N THR A 50 11.59 15.59 10.20
CA THR A 50 10.22 15.22 9.79
C THR A 50 9.18 16.21 10.30
N ILE A 51 9.16 16.48 11.62
CA ILE A 51 8.14 17.36 12.25
C ILE A 51 8.23 18.81 11.71
N SER A 52 9.44 19.31 11.48
CA SER A 52 9.62 20.65 10.93
C SER A 52 9.11 20.76 9.49
N ILE A 53 9.18 19.67 8.73
CA ILE A 53 8.61 19.56 7.38
C ILE A 53 7.09 19.55 7.45
N LEU A 54 6.48 18.69 8.26
CA LEU A 54 5.01 18.59 8.39
C LEU A 54 4.38 19.96 8.71
N LYS A 55 4.98 20.73 9.60
CA LYS A 55 4.50 22.08 9.98
C LYS A 55 4.42 23.08 8.82
N ARG A 56 5.16 22.87 7.72
CA ARG A 56 5.15 23.75 6.54
C ARG A 56 3.92 23.55 5.65
N TYR A 57 3.18 22.46 5.85
CA TYR A 57 2.07 22.05 4.99
C TYR A 57 0.73 22.10 5.72
N PRO A 58 0.03 23.25 5.74
CA PRO A 58 -1.18 23.46 6.55
C PRO A 58 -2.40 22.64 6.08
N HIS A 59 -2.34 22.04 4.89
CA HIS A 59 -3.41 21.15 4.38
C HIS A 59 -3.37 19.74 4.98
N LEU A 60 -2.25 19.38 5.65
CA LEU A 60 -2.12 18.07 6.29
C LEU A 60 -2.93 18.00 7.58
N THR A 61 -3.58 16.87 7.78
CA THR A 61 -3.98 16.42 9.11
C THR A 61 -2.88 15.50 9.63
N TRP A 62 -2.23 15.83 10.74
CA TRP A 62 -1.15 15.00 11.23
C TRP A 62 -1.11 14.90 12.75
N ILE A 63 -0.62 13.75 13.23
CA ILE A 63 -0.37 13.45 14.64
C ILE A 63 1.07 12.96 14.75
N SER A 64 1.79 13.42 15.78
CA SER A 64 3.12 12.91 16.12
C SER A 64 3.13 12.46 17.57
N GLU A 65 3.23 11.15 17.75
CA GLU A 65 3.30 10.50 19.07
C GLU A 65 3.99 9.14 18.92
N LYS A 66 4.58 8.65 20.00
CA LYS A 66 5.17 7.31 19.98
C LYS A 66 4.10 6.26 19.67
N ASP A 67 4.41 5.38 18.73
CA ASP A 67 3.56 4.28 18.31
C ASP A 67 4.22 2.90 18.55
N ASN A 68 3.48 1.83 18.24
CA ASN A 68 3.95 0.46 18.30
C ASN A 68 4.36 -0.06 16.90
N GLY A 69 4.79 0.82 16.02
CA GLY A 69 5.25 0.51 14.66
C GLY A 69 4.23 0.87 13.58
N GLN A 70 4.62 0.66 12.34
CA GLN A 70 3.91 1.10 11.14
C GLN A 70 2.44 0.66 11.09
N SER A 71 2.11 -0.56 11.52
CA SER A 71 0.72 -1.04 11.55
C SER A 71 -0.15 -0.26 12.52
N ASP A 72 0.40 0.15 13.68
CA ASP A 72 -0.32 0.98 14.65
C ASP A 72 -0.56 2.38 14.08
N ALA A 73 0.47 3.01 13.50
CA ALA A 73 0.35 4.30 12.82
C ALA A 73 -0.71 4.26 11.72
N LEU A 74 -0.65 3.28 10.82
CA LEU A 74 -1.63 3.12 9.74
C LEU A 74 -3.04 2.89 10.27
N ASN A 75 -3.21 2.07 11.30
CA ASN A 75 -4.52 1.83 11.90
C ASN A 75 -5.12 3.10 12.53
N LYS A 76 -4.29 3.99 13.09
CA LYS A 76 -4.74 5.32 13.54
C LYS A 76 -5.22 6.14 12.34
N GLY A 77 -4.43 6.22 11.26
CA GLY A 77 -4.79 6.94 10.04
C GLY A 77 -6.06 6.38 9.38
N PHE A 78 -6.21 5.06 9.29
CA PHE A 78 -7.43 4.43 8.73
C PHE A 78 -8.69 4.76 9.52
N ARG A 79 -8.60 4.86 10.86
CA ARG A 79 -9.74 5.30 11.68
C ARG A 79 -10.10 6.78 11.51
N MET A 80 -9.13 7.62 11.10
CA MET A 80 -9.35 9.04 10.84
C MET A 80 -9.87 9.31 9.43
N ALA A 81 -9.66 8.38 8.49
CA ALA A 81 -10.06 8.52 7.10
C ALA A 81 -11.58 8.68 6.96
N THR A 82 -12.00 9.71 6.23
CA THR A 82 -13.41 10.03 5.98
C THR A 82 -13.82 9.87 4.53
N GLY A 83 -12.86 9.72 3.62
CA GLY A 83 -13.09 9.58 2.19
C GLY A 83 -13.76 8.27 1.79
N ASP A 84 -14.29 8.24 0.58
CA ASP A 84 -14.89 7.06 -0.05
C ASP A 84 -13.84 6.00 -0.39
N VAL A 85 -12.65 6.49 -0.77
CA VAL A 85 -11.49 5.69 -1.18
C VAL A 85 -10.34 5.96 -0.24
N VAL A 86 -9.64 4.91 0.14
CA VAL A 86 -8.41 4.97 0.94
C VAL A 86 -7.22 4.64 0.05
N ALA A 87 -6.19 5.44 0.18
CA ALA A 87 -4.88 5.25 -0.39
C ALA A 87 -3.85 5.21 0.75
N TRP A 88 -2.92 4.25 0.69
CA TRP A 88 -1.82 4.15 1.65
C TRP A 88 -0.49 4.31 0.93
N ILE A 89 0.28 5.32 1.33
CA ILE A 89 1.62 5.55 0.80
C ILE A 89 2.61 5.73 1.95
N ASN A 90 3.74 5.04 1.88
CA ASN A 90 4.80 5.22 2.87
C ASN A 90 5.50 6.57 2.66
N SER A 91 6.14 7.08 3.67
CA SER A 91 6.78 8.41 3.68
C SER A 91 8.06 8.52 2.84
N ASP A 92 8.49 7.43 2.22
CA ASP A 92 9.62 7.32 1.28
C ASP A 92 9.19 7.08 -0.18
N ASP A 93 7.90 6.80 -0.40
CA ASP A 93 7.27 6.58 -1.70
C ASP A 93 6.54 7.83 -2.20
N TRP A 94 6.10 7.85 -3.48
CA TRP A 94 5.29 8.95 -4.02
C TRP A 94 4.39 8.53 -5.17
N TYR A 95 3.31 9.30 -5.38
CA TYR A 95 2.38 9.09 -6.49
C TYR A 95 2.83 9.77 -7.77
N GLU A 96 2.51 9.16 -8.91
CA GLU A 96 2.61 9.77 -10.23
C GLU A 96 1.48 10.79 -10.47
N PRO A 97 1.72 11.83 -11.27
CA PRO A 97 0.68 12.79 -11.63
C PRO A 97 -0.54 12.10 -12.29
N GLY A 98 -1.74 12.54 -11.87
CA GLY A 98 -3.01 12.04 -12.42
C GLY A 98 -3.49 10.71 -11.86
N ALA A 99 -2.74 10.08 -10.91
CA ALA A 99 -3.13 8.82 -10.29
C ALA A 99 -4.54 8.89 -9.66
N PHE A 100 -4.84 9.97 -8.90
CA PHE A 100 -6.11 10.10 -8.20
C PHE A 100 -7.29 10.30 -9.14
N SER A 101 -7.10 11.08 -10.21
CA SER A 101 -8.15 11.29 -11.22
C SER A 101 -8.51 9.98 -11.93
N SER A 102 -7.50 9.18 -12.30
CA SER A 102 -7.71 7.89 -12.97
C SER A 102 -8.38 6.86 -12.06
N VAL A 103 -7.94 6.79 -10.80
CA VAL A 103 -8.54 5.90 -9.78
C VAL A 103 -9.99 6.29 -9.52
N SER A 104 -10.25 7.57 -9.33
CA SER A 104 -11.61 8.07 -9.08
C SER A 104 -12.54 7.82 -10.26
N ALA A 105 -12.09 8.11 -11.47
CA ALA A 105 -12.87 7.84 -12.68
C ALA A 105 -13.20 6.35 -12.79
N TYR A 106 -12.19 5.49 -12.66
CA TYR A 106 -12.40 4.05 -12.74
C TYR A 106 -13.39 3.51 -11.71
N LEU A 107 -13.25 3.91 -10.44
CA LEU A 107 -14.15 3.45 -9.38
C LEU A 107 -15.55 4.09 -9.49
N SER A 108 -15.69 5.29 -10.05
CA SER A 108 -16.99 5.92 -10.31
C SER A 108 -17.74 5.20 -11.42
N ASP A 109 -17.03 4.79 -12.48
CA ASP A 109 -17.60 4.02 -13.60
C ASP A 109 -17.95 2.58 -13.19
N HIS A 110 -17.37 2.09 -12.08
CA HIS A 110 -17.55 0.73 -11.58
C HIS A 110 -17.91 0.73 -10.07
N PRO A 111 -19.13 1.14 -9.69
CA PRO A 111 -19.52 1.27 -8.27
C PRO A 111 -19.52 -0.06 -7.49
N GLU A 112 -19.61 -1.19 -8.17
CA GLU A 112 -19.52 -2.54 -7.60
C GLU A 112 -18.08 -2.95 -7.25
N ARG A 113 -17.05 -2.30 -7.85
CA ARG A 113 -15.65 -2.61 -7.63
C ARG A 113 -15.13 -1.88 -6.40
N ASN A 114 -14.40 -2.62 -5.58
CA ASN A 114 -13.91 -2.11 -4.29
C ASN A 114 -12.41 -1.81 -4.29
N ILE A 115 -11.64 -2.43 -5.18
CA ILE A 115 -10.17 -2.35 -5.19
C ILE A 115 -9.71 -2.12 -6.61
N VAL A 116 -8.87 -1.12 -6.79
CA VAL A 116 -8.18 -0.84 -8.05
C VAL A 116 -6.70 -0.65 -7.77
N MET A 117 -5.87 -1.08 -8.68
CA MET A 117 -4.42 -0.89 -8.65
C MET A 117 -3.91 -0.45 -10.02
N GLY A 118 -2.88 0.36 -10.00
CA GLY A 118 -2.09 0.67 -11.20
C GLY A 118 -0.73 -0.01 -11.15
N ASP A 119 0.13 0.32 -12.10
CA ASP A 119 1.53 -0.08 -12.08
C ASP A 119 2.35 0.75 -11.10
N CYS A 120 3.53 0.25 -10.75
CA CYS A 120 4.44 0.91 -9.83
C CYS A 120 5.87 0.88 -10.34
N ASN A 121 6.53 2.03 -10.43
CA ASN A 121 7.96 2.09 -10.68
C ASN A 121 8.73 1.64 -9.43
N LEU A 122 9.85 0.95 -9.63
CA LEU A 122 10.83 0.68 -8.58
C LEU A 122 11.99 1.66 -8.77
N VAL A 123 12.30 2.42 -7.72
CA VAL A 123 13.29 3.49 -7.81
C VAL A 123 14.37 3.35 -6.76
N ASP A 124 15.56 3.83 -7.06
CA ASP A 124 16.67 3.88 -6.11
C ASP A 124 16.51 5.01 -5.08
N SER A 125 17.48 5.18 -4.18
CA SER A 125 17.48 6.24 -3.15
C SER A 125 17.49 7.65 -3.74
N TYR A 126 17.91 7.82 -4.99
CA TYR A 126 17.96 9.09 -5.70
C TYR A 126 16.69 9.37 -6.53
N GLY A 127 15.81 8.37 -6.66
CA GLY A 127 14.60 8.48 -7.45
C GLY A 127 14.75 8.03 -8.90
N ASN A 128 15.88 7.40 -9.29
CA ASN A 128 16.05 6.85 -10.62
C ASN A 128 15.30 5.53 -10.74
N ILE A 129 14.51 5.39 -11.80
CA ILE A 129 13.76 4.15 -12.08
C ILE A 129 14.75 3.08 -12.54
N PHE A 130 14.75 1.92 -11.90
CA PHE A 130 15.56 0.78 -12.30
C PHE A 130 14.73 -0.46 -12.70
N ASP A 131 13.44 -0.51 -12.32
CA ASP A 131 12.51 -1.58 -12.70
C ASP A 131 11.06 -1.07 -12.57
N LYS A 132 10.10 -1.87 -13.01
CA LYS A 132 8.66 -1.58 -12.93
C LYS A 132 7.88 -2.82 -12.55
N VAL A 133 6.97 -2.69 -11.61
CA VAL A 133 5.95 -3.70 -11.33
C VAL A 133 4.74 -3.41 -12.20
N ILE A 134 4.52 -4.24 -13.20
CA ILE A 134 3.28 -4.27 -13.96
C ILE A 134 2.30 -5.14 -13.18
N ASN A 135 1.28 -4.53 -12.62
CA ASN A 135 0.23 -5.25 -11.93
C ASN A 135 -0.75 -5.87 -12.96
N HIS A 136 -1.41 -6.93 -12.55
CA HIS A 136 -2.45 -7.59 -13.33
C HIS A 136 -3.63 -7.87 -12.42
N GLU A 137 -4.81 -7.93 -12.97
CA GLU A 137 -6.00 -8.34 -12.22
C GLU A 137 -5.78 -9.65 -11.49
N ARG A 138 -6.23 -9.70 -10.23
CA ARG A 138 -6.04 -10.90 -9.41
C ARG A 138 -7.12 -11.05 -8.35
N GLY A 139 -7.46 -12.29 -8.09
CA GLY A 139 -8.28 -12.69 -6.97
C GLY A 139 -7.46 -13.45 -5.93
N ILE A 140 -8.15 -14.07 -4.99
CA ILE A 140 -7.54 -14.80 -3.88
C ILE A 140 -6.60 -15.93 -4.32
N GLU A 141 -6.88 -16.60 -5.44
CA GLU A 141 -6.08 -17.73 -5.92
C GLU A 141 -4.68 -17.28 -6.37
N GLN A 142 -4.56 -16.10 -6.98
CA GLN A 142 -3.28 -15.53 -7.35
C GLN A 142 -2.50 -15.05 -6.11
N LEU A 143 -3.17 -14.40 -5.17
CA LEU A 143 -2.55 -13.91 -3.93
C LEU A 143 -2.09 -15.05 -3.02
N ARG A 144 -2.78 -16.19 -3.00
CA ARG A 144 -2.35 -17.39 -2.27
C ARG A 144 -0.97 -17.89 -2.69
N LYS A 145 -0.58 -17.64 -3.95
CA LYS A 145 0.70 -18.06 -4.54
C LYS A 145 1.80 -17.03 -4.35
N TYR A 146 1.95 -16.47 -3.14
CA TYR A 146 2.90 -15.37 -2.85
C TYR A 146 4.36 -15.67 -3.27
N TRP A 147 4.74 -16.93 -3.40
CA TRP A 147 6.06 -17.39 -3.86
C TRP A 147 6.23 -17.39 -5.39
N VAL A 148 5.16 -17.25 -6.15
CA VAL A 148 5.23 -17.08 -7.60
C VAL A 148 5.45 -15.59 -7.85
N GLY A 149 6.59 -15.24 -8.36
CA GLY A 149 7.09 -13.87 -8.47
C GLY A 149 6.03 -12.81 -8.78
N ARG A 150 6.04 -11.71 -8.04
CA ARG A 150 5.11 -10.58 -8.15
C ARG A 150 3.62 -10.95 -7.98
N SER A 151 3.31 -12.02 -7.25
CA SER A 151 1.92 -12.39 -6.94
C SER A 151 1.27 -11.40 -5.97
N ILE A 152 2.04 -10.73 -5.11
CA ILE A 152 1.59 -9.65 -4.25
C ILE A 152 1.74 -8.34 -5.03
N PRO A 153 0.67 -7.53 -5.17
CA PRO A 153 0.76 -6.25 -5.85
C PRO A 153 1.62 -5.25 -5.08
N ALA A 154 2.22 -4.31 -5.79
CA ALA A 154 2.98 -3.23 -5.15
C ALA A 154 2.05 -2.38 -4.27
N GLN A 155 2.32 -2.34 -2.97
CA GLN A 155 1.45 -1.74 -1.97
C GLN A 155 1.09 -0.26 -2.29
N PRO A 156 2.01 0.64 -2.67
CA PRO A 156 1.67 2.04 -2.92
C PRO A 156 0.77 2.27 -4.14
N ALA A 157 0.62 1.26 -5.00
CA ALA A 157 -0.20 1.35 -6.20
C ALA A 157 -1.65 0.86 -6.00
N ILE A 158 -2.06 0.56 -4.75
CA ILE A 158 -3.39 0.03 -4.43
C ILE A 158 -4.26 1.10 -3.81
N PHE A 159 -5.48 1.21 -4.33
CA PHE A 159 -6.54 2.07 -3.82
C PHE A 159 -7.78 1.22 -3.57
N PHE A 160 -8.48 1.46 -2.48
CA PHE A 160 -9.63 0.66 -2.11
C PHE A 160 -10.73 1.48 -1.43
N ARG A 161 -11.99 1.02 -1.58
CA ARG A 161 -13.10 1.68 -0.89
C ARG A 161 -12.99 1.51 0.61
N ARG A 162 -13.14 2.60 1.37
CA ARG A 162 -13.04 2.63 2.83
C ARG A 162 -13.91 1.60 3.52
N ARG A 163 -15.09 1.29 2.96
CA ARG A 163 -15.99 0.25 3.48
C ARG A 163 -15.33 -1.12 3.69
N LEU A 164 -14.23 -1.44 2.97
CA LEU A 164 -13.51 -2.69 3.17
C LEU A 164 -12.85 -2.76 4.56
N LEU A 165 -12.41 -1.63 5.11
CA LEU A 165 -11.87 -1.59 6.48
C LEU A 165 -12.97 -1.83 7.52
N GLU A 166 -14.20 -1.39 7.26
CA GLU A 166 -15.35 -1.61 8.13
C GLU A 166 -15.76 -3.08 8.17
N VAL A 167 -15.72 -3.76 7.01
CA VAL A 167 -16.12 -5.17 6.86
C VAL A 167 -15.01 -6.13 7.31
N HIS A 168 -13.78 -5.87 6.88
CA HIS A 168 -12.66 -6.82 7.05
C HIS A 168 -11.67 -6.42 8.14
N GLY A 169 -11.86 -5.26 8.77
CA GLY A 169 -10.97 -4.70 9.80
C GLY A 169 -9.70 -4.08 9.23
N CYS A 170 -8.94 -3.44 10.11
CA CYS A 170 -7.66 -2.80 9.80
C CYS A 170 -6.49 -3.80 9.80
N LEU A 171 -5.24 -3.31 9.79
CA LEU A 171 -4.03 -4.15 9.80
C LEU A 171 -3.90 -4.96 11.10
N ASP A 172 -3.38 -6.17 10.98
CA ASP A 172 -2.94 -6.97 12.13
C ASP A 172 -1.62 -6.39 12.67
N ALA A 173 -1.69 -5.73 13.83
CA ALA A 173 -0.53 -5.08 14.46
C ALA A 173 0.53 -6.07 14.96
N SER A 174 0.25 -7.36 15.00
CA SER A 174 1.24 -8.39 15.30
C SER A 174 2.16 -8.72 14.12
N LEU A 175 1.80 -8.29 12.91
CA LEU A 175 2.61 -8.46 11.70
C LEU A 175 3.44 -7.21 11.45
N HIS A 176 4.74 -7.41 11.22
CA HIS A 176 5.68 -6.32 11.02
C HIS A 176 6.03 -6.11 9.55
N TYR A 177 6.23 -7.17 8.77
CA TYR A 177 6.71 -7.11 7.39
C TYR A 177 5.62 -7.31 6.35
N VAL A 178 4.60 -8.11 6.64
CA VAL A 178 3.59 -8.57 5.67
C VAL A 178 2.16 -8.22 6.06
N MET A 179 1.99 -7.14 6.83
CA MET A 179 0.68 -6.66 7.23
C MET A 179 -0.20 -6.24 6.04
N ASP A 180 0.39 -5.78 4.96
CA ASP A 180 -0.27 -5.50 3.69
C ASP A 180 -0.78 -6.80 3.05
N TYR A 181 0.05 -7.83 2.97
CA TYR A 181 -0.35 -9.13 2.43
C TYR A 181 -1.51 -9.74 3.21
N ASP A 182 -1.50 -9.68 4.55
CA ASP A 182 -2.63 -10.13 5.38
C ASP A 182 -3.92 -9.36 5.05
N LEU A 183 -3.81 -8.02 4.92
CA LEU A 183 -4.96 -7.18 4.57
C LEU A 183 -5.51 -7.54 3.18
N TRP A 184 -4.62 -7.70 2.18
CA TRP A 184 -5.03 -8.08 0.83
C TRP A 184 -5.67 -9.46 0.78
N MET A 185 -5.19 -10.41 1.57
CA MET A 185 -5.80 -11.74 1.67
C MET A 185 -7.20 -11.70 2.29
N ARG A 186 -7.43 -10.81 3.26
CA ARG A 186 -8.78 -10.61 3.82
C ARG A 186 -9.72 -9.97 2.81
N PHE A 187 -9.28 -8.94 2.12
CA PHE A 187 -10.07 -8.27 1.09
C PHE A 187 -10.41 -9.20 -0.08
N ALA A 188 -9.46 -10.01 -0.51
CA ALA A 188 -9.61 -10.92 -1.65
C ALA A 188 -10.60 -12.07 -1.42
N ARG A 189 -11.08 -12.29 -0.19
CA ARG A 189 -12.11 -13.32 0.06
C ARG A 189 -13.40 -13.07 -0.71
N GLU A 190 -13.75 -11.80 -0.87
CA GLU A 190 -15.01 -11.36 -1.46
C GLU A 190 -14.82 -10.34 -2.59
N ASN A 191 -13.59 -9.91 -2.83
CA ASN A 191 -13.27 -8.87 -3.79
C ASN A 191 -12.18 -9.31 -4.76
N HIS A 192 -12.23 -8.73 -5.95
CA HIS A 192 -11.19 -8.84 -6.96
C HIS A 192 -10.36 -7.54 -6.98
N PHE A 193 -9.07 -7.67 -7.26
CA PHE A 193 -8.16 -6.55 -7.46
C PHE A 193 -8.13 -6.25 -8.96
N TYR A 194 -8.75 -5.13 -9.35
CA TYR A 194 -8.80 -4.69 -10.73
C TYR A 194 -7.59 -3.85 -11.08
N HIS A 195 -7.22 -3.82 -12.35
CA HIS A 195 -6.04 -3.10 -12.83
C HIS A 195 -6.44 -1.98 -13.79
N ILE A 196 -5.76 -0.84 -13.67
CA ILE A 196 -5.75 0.23 -14.67
C ILE A 196 -4.35 0.28 -15.31
N ASP A 197 -4.30 0.37 -16.64
CA ASP A 197 -3.05 0.43 -17.39
C ASP A 197 -2.41 1.83 -17.27
N GLN A 198 -1.95 2.13 -16.07
CA GLN A 198 -1.28 3.38 -15.72
C GLN A 198 -0.30 3.15 -14.58
N THR A 199 0.89 3.75 -14.66
CA THR A 199 1.79 3.87 -13.51
C THR A 199 1.23 4.93 -12.56
N VAL A 200 0.96 4.54 -11.32
CA VAL A 200 0.31 5.43 -10.33
C VAL A 200 1.22 5.77 -9.16
N ALA A 201 2.27 4.99 -8.93
CA ALA A 201 3.15 5.18 -7.78
C ALA A 201 4.59 4.82 -8.08
N ASN A 202 5.48 5.28 -7.20
CA ASN A 202 6.91 4.95 -7.19
C ASN A 202 7.25 4.38 -5.81
N TYR A 203 7.86 3.19 -5.80
CA TYR A 203 8.31 2.50 -4.60
C TYR A 203 9.83 2.65 -4.49
N ARG A 204 10.30 3.25 -3.39
CA ARG A 204 11.71 3.57 -3.21
C ARG A 204 12.45 2.46 -2.48
N PHE A 205 13.62 2.12 -3.02
CA PHE A 205 14.59 1.23 -2.39
C PHE A 205 15.78 2.01 -1.84
N HIS A 206 16.00 1.93 -0.54
CA HIS A 206 17.15 2.53 0.15
C HIS A 206 17.58 1.68 1.36
N SER A 207 18.79 1.89 1.84
CA SER A 207 19.39 1.05 2.89
C SER A 207 18.68 1.10 4.24
N THR A 208 17.95 2.18 4.52
CA THR A 208 17.17 2.34 5.76
C THR A 208 15.69 1.97 5.59
N ALA A 209 15.27 1.55 4.39
CA ALA A 209 13.92 1.06 4.17
C ALA A 209 13.70 -0.25 4.95
N LYS A 210 12.47 -0.49 5.39
CA LYS A 210 12.08 -1.66 6.17
C LYS A 210 12.44 -3.00 5.53
N ILE A 211 12.41 -3.05 4.19
CA ILE A 211 12.77 -4.22 3.37
C ILE A 211 14.06 -3.93 2.56
N GLY A 212 14.83 -2.90 2.95
CA GLY A 212 15.98 -2.43 2.18
C GLY A 212 17.09 -3.47 2.01
N ASP A 213 17.31 -4.32 3.00
CA ASP A 213 18.28 -5.42 2.97
C ASP A 213 17.73 -6.72 2.35
N ARG A 214 16.43 -6.76 2.03
CA ARG A 214 15.72 -7.95 1.54
C ARG A 214 16.04 -9.23 2.35
N ASP A 215 16.24 -9.09 3.65
CA ASP A 215 16.52 -10.25 4.52
C ASP A 215 15.27 -11.13 4.66
N TRP A 216 15.14 -12.10 3.77
CA TRP A 216 14.06 -13.07 3.73
C TRP A 216 13.93 -13.89 5.01
N ARG A 217 14.97 -13.96 5.84
CA ARG A 217 14.91 -14.67 7.13
C ARG A 217 13.95 -13.99 8.10
N ARG A 218 13.76 -12.68 7.97
CA ARG A 218 12.81 -11.90 8.78
C ARG A 218 11.41 -11.92 8.20
N ILE A 219 11.29 -11.85 6.87
CA ILE A 219 10.01 -11.73 6.16
C ILE A 219 9.31 -13.09 6.06
N TYR A 220 10.05 -14.14 5.73
CA TYR A 220 9.51 -15.47 5.46
C TYR A 220 8.65 -16.07 6.59
N PRO A 221 9.03 -15.97 7.90
CA PRO A 221 8.19 -16.48 8.98
C PRO A 221 6.80 -15.85 8.99
N GLU A 222 6.69 -14.54 8.79
CA GLU A 222 5.40 -13.85 8.75
C GLU A 222 4.60 -14.23 7.49
N CYS A 223 5.26 -14.33 6.32
CA CYS A 223 4.61 -14.85 5.12
C CYS A 223 3.98 -16.22 5.37
N MET A 224 4.67 -17.10 6.10
CA MET A 224 4.15 -18.43 6.43
C MET A 224 3.00 -18.38 7.42
N ILE A 225 2.95 -17.41 8.33
CA ILE A 225 1.80 -17.20 9.22
C ILE A 225 0.58 -16.83 8.38
N VAL A 226 0.69 -15.82 7.52
CA VAL A 226 -0.40 -15.37 6.64
C VAL A 226 -0.83 -16.49 5.69
N TYR A 227 0.12 -17.15 5.05
CA TYR A 227 -0.15 -18.29 4.17
C TYR A 227 -0.97 -19.38 4.85
N LYS A 228 -0.59 -19.76 6.09
CA LYS A 228 -1.31 -20.78 6.87
C LYS A 228 -2.72 -20.34 7.30
N ARG A 229 -2.95 -19.03 7.46
CA ARG A 229 -4.29 -18.50 7.78
C ARG A 229 -5.29 -18.65 6.62
N TYR A 230 -4.82 -18.49 5.38
CA TYR A 230 -5.72 -18.32 4.23
C TYR A 230 -5.63 -19.42 3.19
N VAL A 231 -4.63 -20.28 3.23
CA VAL A 231 -4.50 -21.40 2.29
C VAL A 231 -4.93 -22.71 2.96
N PRO A 232 -5.92 -23.44 2.42
CA PRO A 232 -6.36 -24.71 2.94
C PRO A 232 -5.22 -25.74 3.04
N LEU A 233 -5.30 -26.68 3.98
CA LEU A 233 -4.25 -27.68 4.20
C LEU A 233 -3.97 -28.53 2.95
N ALA A 234 -5.01 -28.92 2.22
CA ALA A 234 -4.88 -29.69 0.99
C ALA A 234 -4.06 -28.94 -0.07
N ASP A 235 -4.33 -27.62 -0.25
CA ASP A 235 -3.61 -26.79 -1.20
C ASP A 235 -2.15 -26.59 -0.77
N ARG A 236 -1.91 -26.45 0.55
CA ARG A 236 -0.53 -26.34 1.09
C ARG A 236 0.32 -27.58 0.80
N ILE A 237 -0.28 -28.77 0.80
CA ILE A 237 0.39 -30.03 0.46
C ILE A 237 0.75 -30.03 -1.03
N LEU A 238 -0.21 -29.68 -1.90
CA LEU A 238 0.02 -29.58 -3.35
C LEU A 238 1.12 -28.55 -3.68
N ASP A 239 1.07 -27.39 -3.04
CA ASP A 239 2.07 -26.33 -3.22
C ASP A 239 3.48 -26.76 -2.78
N SER A 240 3.59 -27.54 -1.69
CA SER A 240 4.89 -28.07 -1.25
C SER A 240 5.49 -29.03 -2.28
N VAL A 241 4.67 -29.84 -2.93
CA VAL A 241 5.08 -30.74 -4.02
C VAL A 241 5.53 -29.92 -5.25
N GLN A 242 4.76 -28.92 -5.66
CA GLN A 242 5.09 -28.09 -6.82
C GLN A 242 6.39 -27.29 -6.63
N ARG A 243 6.66 -26.81 -5.40
CA ARG A 243 7.91 -26.13 -5.07
C ARG A 243 9.12 -27.04 -5.25
N VAL A 244 9.04 -28.29 -4.83
CA VAL A 244 10.12 -29.27 -5.03
C VAL A 244 10.43 -29.45 -6.52
N PHE A 245 9.40 -29.52 -7.36
CA PHE A 245 9.56 -29.68 -8.82
C PHE A 245 10.03 -28.39 -9.52
N SER A 246 9.77 -27.19 -8.97
CA SER A 246 10.23 -25.93 -9.58
C SER A 246 11.70 -25.61 -9.28
N VAL A 247 12.30 -26.23 -8.26
CA VAL A 247 13.72 -26.09 -7.90
C VAL A 247 14.60 -27.03 -8.72
N ILE A 248 14.02 -28.04 -9.39
CA ILE A 248 14.71 -29.06 -10.20
C ILE A 248 14.76 -28.64 -11.69
N ARG A 249 14.15 -27.55 -12.07
CA ARG A 249 14.27 -26.91 -13.41
C ARG A 249 15.10 -25.65 -13.36
#